data_ca0f53e70be09227b18549701facee65
#
_entry.id   ca0f53e70be09227b18549701facee65
#
_cell.length_a   1.000
_cell.length_b   1.000
_cell.length_c   1.000
_cell.angle_alpha   90.00
_cell.angle_beta   90.00
_cell.angle_gamma   90.00
#
_symmetry.space_group_name_H-M   'P 1'
#
loop_
_entity.id
_entity.type
_entity.pdbx_description
1 polymer ?
#
loop_
_entity_poly.entity_id
_entity_poly.type
_entity_poly.pdbx_seq_one_letter_code
_entity_poly.pdbx_strand_id
1 'polypeptide(L)'
;MSVIKKDNKKLIRSWAMFDWANSAYNLVITSTIFPVYYTTITNTTEHGDVVKFFGFEFVNTALSNFALAFAYLVMALTLPFISSYADANGKKKQIMKFFTTAGAFACMGLFFFKLETLEIGIICFVIAAMGYIGGVLFNNSYLPLLASVEQQDKVSAQGFSYGYVGCVTLQILCFIIVLQPDWFGITDPSLPARVSFLMVGIWWLGFSLIPFKYLPNIPATRKGEGLSLFKKVKAEISSVWGHIQQIQEIKKFLPAFFFYSIGVQTLMIVASAFGEKVLHLGATKLIGTILLIQLVAIAGAFIMSAISARIGNVRVLMLVVVIWISICISAYFLTTEIQFYILAALVGLVMGGIQSLSRSTFSKLIPEGIQDTTAFFSFYDVTEKLAIVVGLFSFALIEQMTHNIRYSALSLSLFFVIGLLLLARLLRHNKS
;
A
#
# COMPACT_ATOMS: atom_id res chain seq x y z
N MET A 1 -4.66 33.66 8.45
CA MET A 1 -4.58 32.22 8.10
C MET A 1 -5.98 31.65 8.10
N SER A 2 -6.49 31.11 7.00
CA SER A 2 -7.79 30.42 7.01
C SER A 2 -7.61 29.11 7.78
N VAL A 3 -8.25 29.01 8.94
CA VAL A 3 -8.33 27.77 9.71
C VAL A 3 -8.98 26.72 8.81
N ILE A 4 -8.31 25.57 8.60
CA ILE A 4 -8.89 24.46 7.83
C ILE A 4 -10.14 24.01 8.57
N LYS A 5 -11.31 24.19 7.94
CA LYS A 5 -12.56 23.69 8.50
C LYS A 5 -12.58 22.16 8.41
N LYS A 6 -12.41 21.49 9.56
CA LYS A 6 -12.54 20.02 9.64
C LYS A 6 -13.93 19.58 9.16
N ASP A 7 -14.03 18.34 8.69
CA ASP A 7 -15.25 17.68 8.21
C ASP A 7 -15.91 18.34 6.99
N ASN A 8 -15.13 19.09 6.24
CA ASN A 8 -15.59 19.66 4.97
C ASN A 8 -15.72 18.55 3.91
N LYS A 9 -16.95 18.25 3.53
CA LYS A 9 -17.27 17.17 2.57
C LYS A 9 -16.52 17.28 1.23
N LYS A 10 -16.31 18.52 0.74
CA LYS A 10 -15.60 18.76 -0.52
C LYS A 10 -14.11 18.43 -0.38
N LEU A 11 -13.49 18.82 0.72
CA LEU A 11 -12.07 18.50 0.99
C LEU A 11 -11.88 17.00 1.21
N ILE A 12 -12.76 16.34 1.97
CA ILE A 12 -12.73 14.90 2.21
C ILE A 12 -12.87 14.11 0.91
N ARG A 13 -13.85 14.47 0.06
CA ARG A 13 -14.00 13.83 -1.26
C ARG A 13 -12.77 14.04 -2.15
N SER A 14 -12.21 15.24 -2.14
CA SER A 14 -11.01 15.55 -2.89
C SER A 14 -9.80 14.77 -2.39
N TRP A 15 -9.68 14.58 -1.08
CA TRP A 15 -8.66 13.73 -0.47
C TRP A 15 -8.82 12.26 -0.86
N ALA A 16 -10.04 11.72 -0.81
CA ALA A 16 -10.34 10.35 -1.21
C ALA A 16 -10.10 10.10 -2.71
N MET A 17 -10.24 11.12 -3.57
CA MET A 17 -9.89 11.02 -5.00
C MET A 17 -8.40 10.75 -5.24
N PHE A 18 -7.52 11.02 -4.26
CA PHE A 18 -6.14 10.60 -4.35
C PHE A 18 -6.03 9.07 -4.27
N ASP A 19 -6.73 8.44 -3.32
CA ASP A 19 -6.75 6.98 -3.19
C ASP A 19 -7.38 6.32 -4.45
N TRP A 20 -8.45 6.92 -5.03
CA TRP A 20 -9.01 6.52 -6.34
C TRP A 20 -7.95 6.50 -7.46
N ALA A 21 -7.13 7.54 -7.53
CA ALA A 21 -6.11 7.68 -8.58
C ALA A 21 -4.94 6.73 -8.37
N ASN A 22 -4.40 6.71 -7.14
CA ASN A 22 -3.13 6.10 -6.78
C ASN A 22 -3.21 4.57 -6.65
N SER A 23 -4.37 4.02 -6.19
CA SER A 23 -4.55 2.58 -5.99
C SER A 23 -4.49 1.77 -7.29
N ALA A 24 -4.76 2.40 -8.44
CA ALA A 24 -4.63 1.78 -9.75
C ALA A 24 -3.20 1.27 -10.03
N TYR A 25 -2.17 2.00 -9.59
CA TYR A 25 -0.78 1.54 -9.69
C TYR A 25 -0.57 0.21 -8.96
N ASN A 26 -1.01 0.11 -7.71
CA ASN A 26 -0.79 -1.09 -6.91
C ASN A 26 -1.46 -2.32 -7.51
N LEU A 27 -2.70 -2.20 -7.99
CA LEU A 27 -3.44 -3.33 -8.55
C LEU A 27 -2.94 -3.70 -9.95
N VAL A 28 -2.87 -2.74 -10.86
CA VAL A 28 -2.57 -3.01 -12.28
C VAL A 28 -1.09 -3.27 -12.50
N ILE A 29 -0.20 -2.43 -11.92
CA ILE A 29 1.23 -2.57 -12.13
C ILE A 29 1.81 -3.62 -11.17
N THR A 30 1.71 -3.42 -9.85
CA THR A 30 2.44 -4.28 -8.91
C THR A 30 1.87 -5.69 -8.84
N SER A 31 0.54 -5.85 -8.94
CA SER A 31 -0.11 -7.12 -8.59
C SER A 31 -0.62 -7.96 -9.77
N THR A 32 -0.84 -7.37 -10.95
CA THR A 32 -1.52 -8.10 -12.03
C THR A 32 -0.81 -8.06 -13.38
N ILE A 33 -0.87 -6.96 -14.13
CA ILE A 33 -0.44 -6.94 -15.54
C ILE A 33 1.07 -6.93 -15.68
N PHE A 34 1.80 -6.11 -14.91
CA PHE A 34 3.25 -6.02 -15.06
C PHE A 34 3.97 -7.33 -14.73
N PRO A 35 3.71 -8.07 -13.64
CA PRO A 35 4.41 -9.33 -13.38
C PRO A 35 4.24 -10.33 -14.52
N VAL A 36 3.02 -10.48 -15.06
CA VAL A 36 2.73 -11.39 -16.18
C VAL A 36 3.46 -10.94 -17.44
N TYR A 37 3.32 -9.67 -17.81
CA TYR A 37 4.00 -9.11 -18.98
C TYR A 37 5.52 -9.26 -18.88
N TYR A 38 6.09 -8.88 -17.73
CA TYR A 38 7.52 -8.94 -17.47
C TYR A 38 8.07 -10.37 -17.63
N THR A 39 7.45 -11.35 -17.00
CA THR A 39 7.90 -12.75 -17.11
C THR A 39 7.74 -13.28 -18.54
N THR A 40 6.70 -12.87 -19.24
CA THR A 40 6.47 -13.28 -20.65
C THR A 40 7.56 -12.76 -21.57
N ILE A 41 7.93 -11.47 -21.49
CA ILE A 41 8.95 -10.88 -22.39
C ILE A 41 10.39 -11.25 -22.01
N THR A 42 10.62 -11.65 -20.76
CA THR A 42 11.96 -11.99 -20.25
C THR A 42 12.25 -13.48 -20.22
N ASN A 43 11.29 -14.34 -20.52
CA ASN A 43 11.51 -15.77 -20.69
C ASN A 43 11.71 -16.06 -22.19
N THR A 44 12.95 -16.32 -22.60
CA THR A 44 13.34 -16.53 -24.00
C THR A 44 13.83 -17.94 -24.23
N THR A 45 13.69 -18.42 -25.48
CA THR A 45 14.19 -19.76 -25.87
C THR A 45 15.73 -19.87 -25.82
N GLU A 46 16.44 -18.73 -25.92
CA GLU A 46 17.90 -18.69 -25.95
C GLU A 46 18.52 -18.68 -24.55
N HIS A 47 17.93 -17.95 -23.61
CA HIS A 47 18.49 -17.71 -22.27
C HIS A 47 17.58 -18.17 -21.13
N GLY A 48 16.45 -18.83 -21.43
CA GLY A 48 15.46 -19.22 -20.43
C GLY A 48 14.92 -18.01 -19.66
N ASP A 49 14.98 -18.07 -18.34
CA ASP A 49 14.54 -17.02 -17.41
C ASP A 49 15.69 -16.08 -16.96
N VAL A 50 16.88 -16.17 -17.60
CA VAL A 50 18.03 -15.32 -17.27
C VAL A 50 18.03 -14.06 -18.14
N VAL A 51 18.19 -12.90 -17.52
CA VAL A 51 18.27 -11.59 -18.17
C VAL A 51 19.55 -10.86 -17.80
N LYS A 52 20.05 -10.00 -18.69
CA LYS A 52 21.19 -9.12 -18.43
C LYS A 52 20.71 -7.72 -18.05
N PHE A 53 21.16 -7.22 -16.90
CA PHE A 53 20.85 -5.88 -16.42
C PHE A 53 22.16 -5.18 -16.06
N PHE A 54 22.51 -4.11 -16.76
CA PHE A 54 23.80 -3.42 -16.68
C PHE A 54 25.02 -4.37 -16.72
N GLY A 55 24.95 -5.42 -17.56
CA GLY A 55 26.02 -6.39 -17.72
C GLY A 55 26.07 -7.54 -16.71
N PHE A 56 25.23 -7.52 -15.67
CA PHE A 56 25.09 -8.61 -14.70
C PHE A 56 23.92 -9.52 -15.07
N GLU A 57 24.08 -10.81 -14.84
CA GLU A 57 23.03 -11.82 -15.09
C GLU A 57 22.16 -12.03 -13.84
N PHE A 58 20.84 -12.02 -14.04
CA PHE A 58 19.83 -12.23 -13.01
C PHE A 58 18.77 -13.21 -13.53
N VAL A 59 18.19 -13.99 -12.62
CA VAL A 59 16.90 -14.60 -12.88
C VAL A 59 15.86 -13.48 -12.99
N ASN A 60 15.02 -13.50 -14.00
CA ASN A 60 14.09 -12.42 -14.30
C ASN A 60 13.19 -12.03 -13.11
N THR A 61 12.55 -12.99 -12.45
CA THR A 61 11.71 -12.76 -11.28
C THR A 61 12.50 -12.18 -10.09
N ALA A 62 13.77 -12.62 -9.92
CA ALA A 62 14.64 -12.06 -8.89
C ALA A 62 14.97 -10.60 -9.14
N LEU A 63 15.24 -10.20 -10.40
CA LEU A 63 15.53 -8.82 -10.76
C LEU A 63 14.34 -7.90 -10.44
N SER A 64 13.11 -8.27 -10.82
CA SER A 64 11.92 -7.46 -10.53
C SER A 64 11.66 -7.32 -9.02
N ASN A 65 11.86 -8.40 -8.26
CA ASN A 65 11.72 -8.40 -6.80
C ASN A 65 12.81 -7.54 -6.14
N PHE A 66 14.07 -7.62 -6.59
CA PHE A 66 15.14 -6.75 -6.10
C PHE A 66 14.88 -5.28 -6.43
N ALA A 67 14.35 -4.97 -7.61
CA ALA A 67 13.98 -3.63 -8.00
C ALA A 67 12.89 -3.05 -7.08
N LEU A 68 11.86 -3.83 -6.78
CA LEU A 68 10.79 -3.43 -5.87
C LEU A 68 11.31 -3.29 -4.43
N ALA A 69 12.11 -4.24 -3.95
CA ALA A 69 12.73 -4.20 -2.62
C ALA A 69 13.66 -2.97 -2.48
N PHE A 70 14.43 -2.64 -3.52
CA PHE A 70 15.26 -1.44 -3.56
C PHE A 70 14.41 -0.17 -3.42
N ALA A 71 13.30 -0.06 -4.15
CA ALA A 71 12.39 1.08 -4.03
C ALA A 71 11.85 1.22 -2.59
N TYR A 72 11.40 0.13 -1.97
CA TYR A 72 10.93 0.13 -0.58
C TYR A 72 12.03 0.54 0.40
N LEU A 73 13.24 0.01 0.24
CA LEU A 73 14.38 0.32 1.11
C LEU A 73 14.78 1.80 1.01
N VAL A 74 14.93 2.31 -0.21
CA VAL A 74 15.27 3.73 -0.43
C VAL A 74 14.21 4.63 0.18
N MET A 75 12.93 4.32 -0.03
CA MET A 75 11.86 5.12 0.55
C MET A 75 11.81 5.01 2.08
N ALA A 76 11.98 3.81 2.65
CA ALA A 76 12.02 3.65 4.11
C ALA A 76 13.15 4.47 4.77
N LEU A 77 14.30 4.56 4.12
CA LEU A 77 15.44 5.33 4.61
C LEU A 77 15.28 6.85 4.40
N THR A 78 14.65 7.26 3.31
CA THR A 78 14.58 8.69 2.92
C THR A 78 13.31 9.40 3.37
N LEU A 79 12.18 8.69 3.51
CA LEU A 79 10.90 9.30 3.86
C LEU A 79 10.91 10.10 5.18
N PRO A 80 11.54 9.66 6.29
CA PRO A 80 11.61 10.47 7.50
C PRO A 80 12.28 11.83 7.28
N PHE A 81 13.29 11.89 6.41
CA PHE A 81 13.98 13.14 6.06
C PHE A 81 13.12 14.02 5.16
N ILE A 82 12.52 13.44 4.12
CA ILE A 82 11.69 14.17 3.15
C ILE A 82 10.42 14.70 3.82
N SER A 83 9.78 13.92 4.69
CA SER A 83 8.58 14.31 5.42
C SER A 83 8.87 15.45 6.41
N SER A 84 9.95 15.34 7.17
CA SER A 84 10.38 16.40 8.08
C SER A 84 10.76 17.69 7.35
N TYR A 85 11.42 17.57 6.18
CA TYR A 85 11.67 18.71 5.31
C TYR A 85 10.37 19.35 4.81
N ALA A 86 9.38 18.54 4.44
CA ALA A 86 8.08 18.99 3.95
C ALA A 86 7.32 19.78 5.00
N ASP A 87 7.27 19.26 6.24
CA ASP A 87 6.57 19.89 7.36
C ASP A 87 7.29 21.17 7.81
N ALA A 88 8.62 21.12 7.97
CA ALA A 88 9.42 22.27 8.37
C ALA A 88 9.33 23.48 7.40
N ASN A 89 9.12 23.22 6.11
CA ASN A 89 9.08 24.26 5.07
C ASN A 89 7.67 24.52 4.49
N GLY A 90 6.63 23.86 4.99
CA GLY A 90 5.27 23.99 4.46
C GLY A 90 5.11 23.48 3.02
N LYS A 91 5.93 22.52 2.59
CA LYS A 91 5.98 21.99 1.22
C LYS A 91 5.26 20.66 1.03
N LYS A 92 4.44 20.22 2.01
CA LYS A 92 3.71 18.95 2.00
C LYS A 92 3.03 18.67 0.65
N LYS A 93 2.19 19.58 0.18
CA LYS A 93 1.46 19.45 -1.09
C LYS A 93 2.38 19.42 -2.32
N GLN A 94 3.45 20.21 -2.30
CA GLN A 94 4.40 20.27 -3.42
C GLN A 94 5.15 18.94 -3.59
N ILE A 95 5.59 18.35 -2.47
CA ILE A 95 6.32 17.09 -2.48
C ILE A 95 5.37 15.93 -2.84
N MET A 96 4.12 15.94 -2.35
CA MET A 96 3.09 15.00 -2.79
C MET A 96 2.89 15.05 -4.31
N LYS A 97 2.79 16.27 -4.90
CA LYS A 97 2.70 16.44 -6.34
C LYS A 97 3.92 15.87 -7.06
N PHE A 98 5.13 16.13 -6.55
CA PHE A 98 6.36 15.64 -7.15
C PHE A 98 6.37 14.10 -7.23
N PHE A 99 6.14 13.40 -6.12
CA PHE A 99 6.10 11.94 -6.09
C PHE A 99 5.02 11.36 -7.01
N THR A 100 3.82 11.92 -6.95
CA THR A 100 2.70 11.47 -7.80
C THR A 100 2.99 11.68 -9.28
N THR A 101 3.51 12.84 -9.64
CA THR A 101 3.83 13.17 -11.04
C THR A 101 4.96 12.30 -11.56
N ALA A 102 6.05 12.14 -10.79
CA ALA A 102 7.16 11.27 -11.15
C ALA A 102 6.71 9.81 -11.32
N GLY A 103 5.90 9.29 -10.39
CA GLY A 103 5.35 7.93 -10.47
C GLY A 103 4.44 7.73 -11.68
N ALA A 104 3.54 8.68 -11.94
CA ALA A 104 2.63 8.60 -13.09
C ALA A 104 3.39 8.65 -14.43
N PHE A 105 4.37 9.53 -14.58
CA PHE A 105 5.21 9.57 -15.78
C PHE A 105 6.06 8.31 -15.93
N ALA A 106 6.56 7.74 -14.83
CA ALA A 106 7.26 6.45 -14.86
C ALA A 106 6.35 5.32 -15.35
N CYS A 107 5.07 5.27 -14.90
CA CYS A 107 4.08 4.33 -15.44
C CYS A 107 3.84 4.54 -16.94
N MET A 108 3.75 5.80 -17.41
CA MET A 108 3.65 6.08 -18.84
C MET A 108 4.92 5.63 -19.58
N GLY A 109 6.10 5.77 -18.96
CA GLY A 109 7.38 5.31 -19.50
C GLY A 109 7.44 3.80 -19.69
N LEU A 110 6.73 3.01 -18.88
CA LEU A 110 6.60 1.56 -19.06
C LEU A 110 5.92 1.18 -20.39
N PHE A 111 5.25 2.11 -21.06
CA PHE A 111 4.76 1.89 -22.43
C PHE A 111 5.88 1.51 -23.40
N PHE A 112 7.08 2.03 -23.19
CA PHE A 112 8.26 1.74 -24.03
C PHE A 112 9.04 0.51 -23.55
N PHE A 113 8.55 -0.18 -22.52
CA PHE A 113 9.23 -1.35 -21.98
C PHE A 113 9.11 -2.55 -22.93
N LYS A 114 10.24 -3.04 -23.37
CA LYS A 114 10.47 -4.27 -24.13
C LYS A 114 11.73 -4.95 -23.61
N LEU A 115 12.04 -6.15 -24.10
CA LEU A 115 13.26 -6.86 -23.70
C LEU A 115 14.53 -6.04 -24.01
N GLU A 116 14.55 -5.37 -25.18
CA GLU A 116 15.68 -4.54 -25.61
C GLU A 116 15.85 -3.25 -24.77
N THR A 117 14.81 -2.88 -24.01
CA THR A 117 14.82 -1.71 -23.13
C THR A 117 14.62 -2.10 -21.67
N LEU A 118 15.16 -3.26 -21.27
CA LEU A 118 14.97 -3.83 -19.93
C LEU A 118 15.38 -2.85 -18.83
N GLU A 119 16.52 -2.18 -18.98
CA GLU A 119 17.04 -1.22 -18.00
C GLU A 119 16.07 -0.06 -17.79
N ILE A 120 15.55 0.51 -18.88
CA ILE A 120 14.59 1.61 -18.81
C ILE A 120 13.30 1.14 -18.13
N GLY A 121 12.81 -0.06 -18.47
CA GLY A 121 11.62 -0.64 -17.86
C GLY A 121 11.77 -0.82 -16.34
N ILE A 122 12.88 -1.39 -15.89
CA ILE A 122 13.16 -1.60 -14.46
C ILE A 122 13.32 -0.27 -13.73
N ILE A 123 14.01 0.72 -14.31
CA ILE A 123 14.15 2.06 -13.72
C ILE A 123 12.77 2.73 -13.59
N CYS A 124 11.95 2.68 -14.63
CA CYS A 124 10.57 3.20 -14.58
C CYS A 124 9.75 2.49 -13.50
N PHE A 125 9.86 1.17 -13.36
CA PHE A 125 9.16 0.40 -12.33
C PHE A 125 9.57 0.83 -10.91
N VAL A 126 10.87 1.03 -10.66
CA VAL A 126 11.40 1.55 -9.38
C VAL A 126 10.87 2.95 -9.09
N ILE A 127 10.94 3.88 -10.06
CA ILE A 127 10.48 5.26 -9.88
C ILE A 127 8.96 5.29 -9.63
N ALA A 128 8.18 4.45 -10.33
CA ALA A 128 6.75 4.35 -10.12
C ALA A 128 6.41 3.86 -8.70
N ALA A 129 7.15 2.85 -8.19
CA ALA A 129 7.02 2.36 -6.82
C ALA A 129 7.34 3.46 -5.79
N MET A 130 8.45 4.19 -5.97
CA MET A 130 8.83 5.29 -5.09
C MET A 130 7.79 6.42 -5.12
N GLY A 131 7.28 6.74 -6.30
CA GLY A 131 6.20 7.72 -6.49
C GLY A 131 4.92 7.34 -5.75
N TYR A 132 4.53 6.06 -5.83
CA TYR A 132 3.40 5.50 -5.11
C TYR A 132 3.56 5.63 -3.60
N ILE A 133 4.68 5.14 -3.05
CA ILE A 133 4.95 5.14 -1.61
C ILE A 133 4.96 6.57 -1.07
N GLY A 134 5.70 7.49 -1.72
CA GLY A 134 5.76 8.87 -1.29
C GLY A 134 4.40 9.57 -1.39
N GLY A 135 3.67 9.37 -2.48
CA GLY A 135 2.33 9.94 -2.66
C GLY A 135 1.35 9.53 -1.55
N VAL A 136 1.31 8.23 -1.22
CA VAL A 136 0.45 7.67 -0.16
C VAL A 136 0.77 8.27 1.21
N LEU A 137 2.04 8.35 1.58
CA LEU A 137 2.46 8.93 2.86
C LEU A 137 1.95 10.35 3.03
N PHE A 138 2.19 11.20 2.02
CA PHE A 138 1.75 12.60 2.08
C PHE A 138 0.23 12.73 2.07
N ASN A 139 -0.49 11.88 1.32
CA ASN A 139 -1.95 11.87 1.35
C ASN A 139 -2.48 11.46 2.74
N ASN A 140 -1.95 10.38 3.33
CA ASN A 140 -2.34 9.89 4.65
C ASN A 140 -2.19 10.97 5.73
N SER A 141 -1.13 11.78 5.65
CA SER A 141 -0.84 12.84 6.62
C SER A 141 -1.85 13.99 6.62
N TYR A 142 -2.72 14.08 5.63
CA TYR A 142 -3.83 15.04 5.62
C TYR A 142 -5.01 14.59 6.49
N LEU A 143 -5.18 13.30 6.77
CA LEU A 143 -6.35 12.76 7.49
C LEU A 143 -6.63 13.48 8.81
N PRO A 144 -5.66 13.65 9.75
CA PRO A 144 -5.91 14.34 11.02
C PRO A 144 -6.16 15.85 10.87
N LEU A 145 -5.80 16.44 9.72
CA LEU A 145 -6.00 17.85 9.42
C LEU A 145 -7.39 18.14 8.82
N LEU A 146 -7.97 17.16 8.11
CA LEU A 146 -9.22 17.29 7.38
C LEU A 146 -10.43 16.76 8.14
N ALA A 147 -10.26 15.78 9.02
CA ALA A 147 -11.32 15.12 9.76
C ALA A 147 -11.19 15.31 11.27
N SER A 148 -12.34 15.53 11.93
CA SER A 148 -12.40 15.43 13.40
C SER A 148 -12.12 14.01 13.86
N VAL A 149 -11.69 13.84 15.11
CA VAL A 149 -11.30 12.53 15.66
C VAL A 149 -12.43 11.50 15.50
N GLU A 150 -13.68 11.92 15.68
CA GLU A 150 -14.89 11.10 15.56
C GLU A 150 -15.16 10.65 14.10
N GLN A 151 -14.74 11.47 13.11
CA GLN A 151 -14.98 11.18 11.68
C GLN A 151 -13.83 10.45 11.00
N GLN A 152 -12.64 10.37 11.62
CA GLN A 152 -11.45 9.82 10.95
C GLN A 152 -11.63 8.37 10.49
N ASP A 153 -12.36 7.53 11.23
CA ASP A 153 -12.61 6.14 10.80
C ASP A 153 -13.45 6.09 9.52
N LYS A 154 -14.53 6.87 9.48
CA LYS A 154 -15.42 6.95 8.32
C LYS A 154 -14.70 7.56 7.11
N VAL A 155 -13.92 8.61 7.33
CA VAL A 155 -13.14 9.28 6.27
C VAL A 155 -12.05 8.35 5.74
N SER A 156 -11.34 7.63 6.62
CA SER A 156 -10.36 6.63 6.22
C SER A 156 -10.99 5.49 5.42
N ALA A 157 -12.12 4.95 5.86
CA ALA A 157 -12.88 3.93 5.13
C ALA A 157 -13.33 4.44 3.75
N GLN A 158 -13.78 5.68 3.66
CA GLN A 158 -14.13 6.32 2.39
C GLN A 158 -12.94 6.40 1.44
N GLY A 159 -11.75 6.80 1.91
CA GLY A 159 -10.53 6.85 1.09
C GLY A 159 -10.21 5.48 0.50
N PHE A 160 -10.11 4.44 1.34
CA PHE A 160 -9.84 3.07 0.86
C PHE A 160 -10.92 2.57 -0.10
N SER A 161 -12.20 2.84 0.17
CA SER A 161 -13.29 2.45 -0.73
C SER A 161 -13.18 3.12 -2.10
N TYR A 162 -12.82 4.42 -2.15
CA TYR A 162 -12.52 5.11 -3.40
C TYR A 162 -11.35 4.44 -4.12
N GLY A 163 -10.29 4.07 -3.40
CA GLY A 163 -9.15 3.35 -3.95
C GLY A 163 -9.55 2.02 -4.59
N TYR A 164 -10.35 1.20 -3.88
CA TYR A 164 -10.81 -0.09 -4.40
C TYR A 164 -11.71 0.06 -5.63
N VAL A 165 -12.65 1.00 -5.62
CA VAL A 165 -13.50 1.24 -6.81
C VAL A 165 -12.67 1.74 -7.97
N GLY A 166 -11.74 2.70 -7.73
CA GLY A 166 -10.90 3.27 -8.78
C GLY A 166 -9.99 2.23 -9.43
N CYS A 167 -9.29 1.42 -8.63
CA CYS A 167 -8.38 0.40 -9.15
C CYS A 167 -9.12 -0.73 -9.88
N VAL A 168 -10.28 -1.19 -9.38
CA VAL A 168 -11.10 -2.20 -10.06
C VAL A 168 -11.64 -1.67 -11.38
N THR A 169 -12.11 -0.42 -11.41
CA THR A 169 -12.61 0.20 -12.65
C THR A 169 -11.53 0.23 -13.73
N LEU A 170 -10.33 0.71 -13.40
CA LEU A 170 -9.24 0.74 -14.37
C LEU A 170 -8.77 -0.68 -14.73
N GLN A 171 -8.71 -1.60 -13.77
CA GLN A 171 -8.31 -2.99 -14.01
C GLN A 171 -9.24 -3.67 -15.03
N ILE A 172 -10.56 -3.46 -14.92
CA ILE A 172 -11.53 -4.00 -15.89
C ILE A 172 -11.26 -3.42 -17.29
N LEU A 173 -11.04 -2.10 -17.40
CA LEU A 173 -10.71 -1.46 -18.67
C LEU A 173 -9.42 -2.03 -19.28
N CYS A 174 -8.38 -2.22 -18.48
CA CYS A 174 -7.13 -2.84 -18.91
C CYS A 174 -7.34 -4.29 -19.36
N PHE A 175 -8.16 -5.08 -18.64
CA PHE A 175 -8.42 -6.47 -19.01
C PHE A 175 -9.22 -6.60 -20.32
N ILE A 176 -10.15 -5.69 -20.62
CA ILE A 176 -10.83 -5.68 -21.90
C ILE A 176 -9.81 -5.58 -23.03
N ILE A 177 -8.80 -4.74 -22.91
CA ILE A 177 -7.76 -4.57 -23.93
C ILE A 177 -6.82 -5.78 -23.99
N VAL A 178 -6.44 -6.33 -22.82
CA VAL A 178 -5.50 -7.47 -22.75
C VAL A 178 -6.14 -8.77 -23.20
N LEU A 179 -7.42 -9.00 -22.90
CA LEU A 179 -8.12 -10.26 -23.21
C LEU A 179 -8.79 -10.25 -24.60
N GLN A 180 -9.07 -9.07 -25.15
CA GLN A 180 -9.74 -8.89 -26.44
C GLN A 180 -8.99 -7.87 -27.33
N PRO A 181 -7.69 -8.10 -27.62
CA PRO A 181 -6.87 -7.16 -28.40
C PRO A 181 -7.43 -6.93 -29.81
N ASP A 182 -8.06 -7.94 -30.38
CA ASP A 182 -8.65 -7.88 -31.74
C ASP A 182 -9.74 -6.81 -31.87
N TRP A 183 -10.49 -6.52 -30.78
CA TRP A 183 -11.51 -5.46 -30.79
C TRP A 183 -10.92 -4.07 -31.02
N PHE A 184 -9.64 -3.92 -30.74
CA PHE A 184 -8.90 -2.66 -30.89
C PHE A 184 -7.94 -2.68 -32.08
N GLY A 185 -7.97 -3.75 -32.91
CA GLY A 185 -7.05 -3.91 -34.03
C GLY A 185 -5.59 -4.09 -33.63
N ILE A 186 -5.33 -4.58 -32.42
CA ILE A 186 -3.99 -4.78 -31.90
C ILE A 186 -3.45 -6.14 -32.33
N THR A 187 -2.37 -6.13 -33.12
CA THR A 187 -1.69 -7.34 -33.63
C THR A 187 -0.41 -7.67 -32.86
N ASP A 188 0.25 -6.67 -32.21
CA ASP A 188 1.44 -6.87 -31.37
C ASP A 188 1.02 -7.46 -30.01
N PRO A 189 1.42 -8.71 -29.66
CA PRO A 189 1.02 -9.32 -28.39
C PRO A 189 1.51 -8.57 -27.15
N SER A 190 2.54 -7.74 -27.28
CA SER A 190 3.10 -6.94 -26.18
C SER A 190 2.34 -5.63 -25.93
N LEU A 191 1.64 -5.14 -26.95
CA LEU A 191 1.02 -3.81 -26.93
C LEU A 191 -0.12 -3.66 -25.92
N PRO A 192 -1.02 -4.66 -25.69
CA PRO A 192 -2.10 -4.55 -24.72
C PRO A 192 -1.63 -4.23 -23.30
N ALA A 193 -0.60 -4.93 -22.82
CA ALA A 193 -0.02 -4.70 -21.49
C ALA A 193 0.63 -3.30 -21.42
N ARG A 194 1.37 -2.90 -22.45
CA ARG A 194 2.03 -1.59 -22.54
C ARG A 194 1.03 -0.44 -22.58
N VAL A 195 -0.08 -0.60 -23.30
CA VAL A 195 -1.20 0.36 -23.27
C VAL A 195 -1.81 0.43 -21.87
N SER A 196 -1.95 -0.68 -21.17
CA SER A 196 -2.43 -0.69 -19.78
C SER A 196 -1.53 0.14 -18.85
N PHE A 197 -0.20 0.06 -19.02
CA PHE A 197 0.74 0.89 -18.24
C PHE A 197 0.57 2.38 -18.52
N LEU A 198 0.39 2.74 -19.78
CA LEU A 198 0.09 4.12 -20.18
C LEU A 198 -1.23 4.61 -19.56
N MET A 199 -2.27 3.76 -19.57
CA MET A 199 -3.57 4.07 -18.98
C MET A 199 -3.46 4.30 -17.46
N VAL A 200 -2.65 3.50 -16.76
CA VAL A 200 -2.39 3.71 -15.32
C VAL A 200 -1.77 5.08 -15.07
N GLY A 201 -0.76 5.46 -15.83
CA GLY A 201 -0.11 6.76 -15.67
C GLY A 201 -1.05 7.94 -15.94
N ILE A 202 -1.85 7.87 -17.01
CA ILE A 202 -2.87 8.88 -17.36
C ILE A 202 -3.95 8.96 -16.27
N TRP A 203 -4.47 7.82 -15.82
CA TRP A 203 -5.45 7.72 -14.74
C TRP A 203 -4.94 8.34 -13.46
N TRP A 204 -3.75 7.93 -13.03
CA TRP A 204 -3.13 8.39 -11.80
C TRP A 204 -2.90 9.88 -11.81
N LEU A 205 -2.27 10.42 -12.86
CA LEU A 205 -2.04 11.86 -13.00
C LEU A 205 -3.35 12.64 -13.12
N GLY A 206 -4.26 12.19 -14.00
CA GLY A 206 -5.49 12.88 -14.32
C GLY A 206 -6.40 13.07 -13.09
N PHE A 207 -6.67 11.99 -12.35
CA PHE A 207 -7.51 12.08 -11.15
C PHE A 207 -6.80 12.76 -9.97
N SER A 208 -5.46 12.70 -9.90
CA SER A 208 -4.68 13.42 -8.88
C SER A 208 -4.74 14.96 -9.03
N LEU A 209 -5.13 15.48 -10.19
CA LEU A 209 -5.35 16.92 -10.35
C LEU A 209 -6.43 17.45 -9.39
N ILE A 210 -7.42 16.60 -9.02
CA ILE A 210 -8.49 16.99 -8.09
C ILE A 210 -7.93 17.31 -6.70
N PRO A 211 -7.24 16.38 -5.99
CA PRO A 211 -6.62 16.71 -4.71
C PRO A 211 -5.56 17.80 -4.83
N PHE A 212 -4.82 17.88 -5.93
CA PHE A 212 -3.85 18.95 -6.14
C PHE A 212 -4.49 20.34 -6.23
N LYS A 213 -5.72 20.44 -6.73
CA LYS A 213 -6.47 21.69 -6.79
C LYS A 213 -7.05 22.07 -5.43
N TYR A 214 -7.67 21.13 -4.74
CA TYR A 214 -8.54 21.45 -3.60
C TYR A 214 -7.89 21.28 -2.23
N LEU A 215 -6.90 20.36 -2.07
CA LEU A 215 -6.24 20.23 -0.78
C LEU A 215 -5.52 21.53 -0.39
N PRO A 216 -5.58 21.91 0.90
CA PRO A 216 -4.94 23.14 1.36
C PRO A 216 -3.40 23.00 1.40
N ASN A 217 -2.73 24.13 1.25
CA ASN A 217 -1.32 24.22 1.60
C ASN A 217 -1.21 24.30 3.13
N ILE A 218 -0.38 23.46 3.71
CA ILE A 218 -0.11 23.46 5.15
C ILE A 218 1.08 24.41 5.40
N PRO A 219 0.96 25.35 6.35
CA PRO A 219 2.05 26.27 6.64
C PRO A 219 3.25 25.53 7.25
N ALA A 220 4.43 26.14 7.19
CA ALA A 220 5.63 25.63 7.82
C ALA A 220 5.46 25.56 9.35
N THR A 221 5.92 24.48 9.97
CA THR A 221 5.85 24.27 11.42
C THR A 221 6.87 25.09 12.17
N ARG A 222 8.02 25.35 11.56
CA ARG A 222 9.10 26.15 12.13
C ARG A 222 9.48 27.32 11.24
N LYS A 223 9.31 28.54 11.72
CA LYS A 223 9.98 29.72 11.18
C LYS A 223 11.43 29.74 11.66
N GLY A 224 12.26 28.92 11.05
CA GLY A 224 13.69 28.86 11.39
C GLY A 224 14.50 29.86 10.59
N GLU A 225 14.70 31.06 11.10
CA GLU A 225 15.69 31.98 10.57
C GLU A 225 17.09 31.47 10.95
N GLY A 226 17.98 31.33 9.96
CA GLY A 226 19.43 31.15 10.17
C GLY A 226 20.00 29.73 10.29
N LEU A 227 19.19 28.64 10.41
CA LEU A 227 19.74 27.29 10.47
C LEU A 227 19.90 26.66 9.09
N SER A 228 21.02 25.91 8.89
CA SER A 228 21.18 25.10 7.68
C SER A 228 20.07 24.06 7.54
N LEU A 229 19.70 23.72 6.30
CA LEU A 229 18.63 22.78 5.98
C LEU A 229 18.76 21.44 6.75
N PHE A 230 19.96 20.89 6.78
CA PHE A 230 20.25 19.62 7.48
C PHE A 230 19.99 19.71 8.98
N LYS A 231 20.37 20.81 9.63
CA LYS A 231 20.09 21.02 11.07
C LYS A 231 18.60 21.14 11.35
N LYS A 232 17.82 21.79 10.44
CA LYS A 232 16.36 21.89 10.57
C LYS A 232 15.70 20.50 10.51
N VAL A 233 16.05 19.70 9.50
CA VAL A 233 15.51 18.34 9.30
C VAL A 233 15.88 17.44 10.46
N LYS A 234 17.16 17.44 10.90
CA LYS A 234 17.58 16.65 12.07
C LYS A 234 16.83 17.03 13.34
N ALA A 235 16.64 18.32 13.58
CA ALA A 235 15.89 18.82 14.74
C ALA A 235 14.41 18.38 14.67
N GLU A 236 13.80 18.39 13.47
CA GLU A 236 12.42 17.96 13.27
C GLU A 236 12.24 16.47 13.54
N ILE A 237 13.10 15.62 12.94
CA ILE A 237 13.09 14.17 13.19
C ILE A 237 13.28 13.88 14.68
N SER A 238 14.25 14.54 15.33
CA SER A 238 14.51 14.36 16.75
C SER A 238 13.32 14.80 17.61
N SER A 239 12.64 15.91 17.23
CA SER A 239 11.44 16.39 17.92
C SER A 239 10.29 15.41 17.78
N VAL A 240 10.00 14.92 16.56
CA VAL A 240 8.92 13.96 16.33
C VAL A 240 9.21 12.63 17.02
N TRP A 241 10.47 12.16 16.97
CA TRP A 241 10.88 10.96 17.71
C TRP A 241 10.70 11.14 19.22
N GLY A 242 11.08 12.31 19.75
CA GLY A 242 10.84 12.66 21.16
C GLY A 242 9.35 12.64 21.51
N HIS A 243 8.49 13.21 20.68
CA HIS A 243 7.04 13.16 20.88
C HIS A 243 6.51 11.71 20.84
N ILE A 244 6.95 10.88 19.86
CA ILE A 244 6.55 9.46 19.78
C ILE A 244 6.94 8.71 21.08
N GLN A 245 8.12 8.98 21.63
CA GLN A 245 8.57 8.37 22.88
C GLN A 245 7.74 8.80 24.10
N GLN A 246 7.17 10.00 24.08
CA GLN A 246 6.33 10.54 25.16
C GLN A 246 4.87 10.08 25.04
N ILE A 247 4.36 9.82 23.81
CA ILE A 247 2.98 9.36 23.58
C ILE A 247 2.93 7.84 23.75
N GLN A 248 2.51 7.39 24.92
CA GLN A 248 2.51 5.98 25.30
C GLN A 248 1.65 5.12 24.37
N GLU A 249 0.56 5.67 23.85
CA GLU A 249 -0.35 5.01 22.92
C GLU A 249 0.33 4.72 21.57
N ILE A 250 1.05 5.68 20.99
CA ILE A 250 1.80 5.49 19.73
C ILE A 250 2.92 4.47 19.94
N LYS A 251 3.64 4.59 21.06
CA LYS A 251 4.73 3.67 21.42
C LYS A 251 4.26 2.22 21.55
N LYS A 252 3.03 2.00 21.99
CA LYS A 252 2.42 0.66 22.09
C LYS A 252 1.75 0.22 20.78
N PHE A 253 1.19 1.16 20.01
CA PHE A 253 0.49 0.86 18.78
C PHE A 253 1.45 0.43 17.66
N LEU A 254 2.56 1.15 17.44
CA LEU A 254 3.49 0.86 16.32
C LEU A 254 4.06 -0.57 16.36
N PRO A 255 4.51 -1.14 17.50
CA PRO A 255 4.89 -2.54 17.56
C PRO A 255 3.74 -3.50 17.24
N ALA A 256 2.53 -3.24 17.74
CA ALA A 256 1.37 -4.06 17.41
C ALA A 256 1.07 -4.00 15.91
N PHE A 257 1.09 -2.80 15.33
CA PHE A 257 0.94 -2.54 13.90
C PHE A 257 1.99 -3.29 13.07
N PHE A 258 3.26 -3.24 13.49
CA PHE A 258 4.34 -3.96 12.83
C PHE A 258 4.03 -5.46 12.73
N PHE A 259 3.72 -6.10 13.86
CA PHE A 259 3.52 -7.54 13.90
C PHE A 259 2.31 -8.01 13.10
N TYR A 260 1.13 -7.39 13.23
CA TYR A 260 0.00 -7.82 12.43
C TYR A 260 0.13 -7.43 10.96
N SER A 261 0.83 -6.33 10.64
CA SER A 261 1.11 -5.94 9.25
C SER A 261 2.03 -6.93 8.54
N ILE A 262 2.96 -7.60 9.25
CA ILE A 262 3.75 -8.70 8.69
C ILE A 262 2.81 -9.72 8.04
N GLY A 263 1.81 -10.20 8.77
CA GLY A 263 0.86 -11.18 8.26
C GLY A 263 -0.04 -10.63 7.16
N VAL A 264 -0.66 -9.46 7.36
CA VAL A 264 -1.60 -8.85 6.41
C VAL A 264 -0.95 -8.60 5.06
N GLN A 265 0.17 -7.88 5.04
CA GLN A 265 0.82 -7.48 3.81
C GLN A 265 1.39 -8.69 3.05
N THR A 266 1.96 -9.66 3.78
CA THR A 266 2.48 -10.89 3.17
C THR A 266 1.36 -11.69 2.53
N LEU A 267 0.26 -11.95 3.23
CA LEU A 267 -0.87 -12.71 2.68
C LEU A 267 -1.47 -12.03 1.45
N MET A 268 -1.56 -10.70 1.43
CA MET A 268 -2.04 -9.97 0.25
C MET A 268 -1.15 -10.16 -0.98
N ILE A 269 0.17 -10.22 -0.78
CA ILE A 269 1.13 -10.40 -1.88
C ILE A 269 1.15 -11.85 -2.36
N VAL A 270 1.10 -12.82 -1.45
CA VAL A 270 1.27 -14.24 -1.80
C VAL A 270 -0.04 -14.98 -2.14
N ALA A 271 -1.20 -14.35 -1.95
CA ALA A 271 -2.51 -14.99 -2.14
C ALA A 271 -2.69 -15.64 -3.53
N SER A 272 -2.23 -14.96 -4.59
CA SER A 272 -2.30 -15.49 -5.96
C SER A 272 -1.39 -16.71 -6.14
N ALA A 273 -0.15 -16.63 -5.68
CA ALA A 273 0.79 -17.74 -5.73
C ALA A 273 0.29 -18.95 -4.90
N PHE A 274 -0.38 -18.69 -3.79
CA PHE A 274 -1.01 -19.73 -2.97
C PHE A 274 -2.12 -20.45 -3.75
N GLY A 275 -3.03 -19.73 -4.39
CA GLY A 275 -4.11 -20.30 -5.20
C GLY A 275 -3.59 -21.09 -6.40
N GLU A 276 -2.52 -20.64 -7.04
CA GLU A 276 -1.85 -21.36 -8.14
C GLU A 276 -1.19 -22.64 -7.66
N LYS A 277 -0.35 -22.58 -6.62
CA LYS A 277 0.44 -23.74 -6.14
C LYS A 277 -0.40 -24.80 -5.44
N VAL A 278 -1.46 -24.42 -4.73
CA VAL A 278 -2.28 -25.33 -3.89
C VAL A 278 -3.44 -25.94 -4.66
N LEU A 279 -4.08 -25.15 -5.54
CA LEU A 279 -5.30 -25.56 -6.25
C LEU A 279 -5.13 -25.59 -7.77
N HIS A 280 -3.95 -25.26 -8.28
CA HIS A 280 -3.63 -25.19 -9.71
C HIS A 280 -4.62 -24.29 -10.47
N LEU A 281 -5.01 -23.17 -9.86
CA LEU A 281 -5.95 -22.21 -10.46
C LEU A 281 -5.29 -21.47 -11.63
N GLY A 282 -5.95 -21.47 -12.77
CA GLY A 282 -5.50 -20.69 -13.92
C GLY A 282 -5.60 -19.17 -13.69
N ALA A 283 -4.84 -18.41 -14.47
CA ALA A 283 -4.74 -16.94 -14.35
C ALA A 283 -6.09 -16.23 -14.30
N THR A 284 -7.06 -16.62 -15.12
CA THR A 284 -8.40 -16.00 -15.13
C THR A 284 -9.12 -16.13 -13.77
N LYS A 285 -9.04 -17.30 -13.12
CA LYS A 285 -9.65 -17.54 -11.80
C LYS A 285 -8.94 -16.74 -10.71
N LEU A 286 -7.61 -16.63 -10.77
CA LEU A 286 -6.81 -15.82 -9.84
C LEU A 286 -7.13 -14.34 -9.98
N ILE A 287 -7.24 -13.84 -11.20
CA ILE A 287 -7.65 -12.46 -11.48
C ILE A 287 -9.05 -12.19 -10.92
N GLY A 288 -10.02 -13.09 -11.18
CA GLY A 288 -11.37 -13.00 -10.62
C GLY A 288 -11.37 -12.97 -9.09
N THR A 289 -10.48 -13.75 -8.46
CA THR A 289 -10.31 -13.77 -7.00
C THR A 289 -9.77 -12.43 -6.48
N ILE A 290 -8.79 -11.83 -7.15
CA ILE A 290 -8.26 -10.51 -6.77
C ILE A 290 -9.36 -9.45 -6.86
N LEU A 291 -10.16 -9.46 -7.93
CA LEU A 291 -11.30 -8.55 -8.08
C LEU A 291 -12.35 -8.76 -6.98
N LEU A 292 -12.67 -10.02 -6.65
CA LEU A 292 -13.58 -10.36 -5.55
C LEU A 292 -13.07 -9.77 -4.22
N ILE A 293 -11.79 -9.95 -3.89
CA ILE A 293 -11.17 -9.41 -2.68
C ILE A 293 -11.35 -7.89 -2.64
N GLN A 294 -11.06 -7.18 -3.73
CA GLN A 294 -11.15 -5.72 -3.79
C GLN A 294 -12.59 -5.21 -3.64
N LEU A 295 -13.56 -5.88 -4.28
CA LEU A 295 -14.97 -5.50 -4.18
C LEU A 295 -15.52 -5.73 -2.76
N VAL A 296 -15.17 -6.85 -2.14
CA VAL A 296 -15.61 -7.16 -0.76
C VAL A 296 -14.91 -6.23 0.24
N ALA A 297 -13.66 -5.79 -0.04
CA ALA A 297 -12.93 -4.86 0.81
C ALA A 297 -13.62 -3.49 0.94
N ILE A 298 -14.38 -3.06 -0.07
CA ILE A 298 -15.21 -1.84 0.00
C ILE A 298 -16.20 -1.96 1.15
N ALA A 299 -16.97 -3.05 1.18
CA ALA A 299 -17.93 -3.31 2.25
C ALA A 299 -17.23 -3.47 3.60
N GLY A 300 -16.10 -4.19 3.63
CA GLY A 300 -15.28 -4.41 4.81
C GLY A 300 -14.83 -3.12 5.48
N ALA A 301 -14.34 -2.15 4.71
CA ALA A 301 -13.91 -0.85 5.23
C ALA A 301 -15.04 -0.09 5.93
N PHE A 302 -16.24 -0.05 5.35
CA PHE A 302 -17.40 0.62 5.95
C PHE A 302 -17.97 -0.14 7.15
N ILE A 303 -18.10 -1.47 7.06
CA ILE A 303 -18.62 -2.30 8.15
C ILE A 303 -17.73 -2.17 9.39
N MET A 304 -16.40 -2.32 9.22
CA MET A 304 -15.46 -2.22 10.34
C MET A 304 -15.39 -0.81 10.92
N SER A 305 -15.51 0.23 10.07
CA SER A 305 -15.63 1.61 10.53
C SER A 305 -16.91 1.85 11.33
N ALA A 306 -18.05 1.28 10.93
CA ALA A 306 -19.31 1.39 11.66
C ALA A 306 -19.26 0.65 13.02
N ILE A 307 -18.63 -0.52 13.07
CA ILE A 307 -18.41 -1.27 14.30
C ILE A 307 -17.47 -0.52 15.23
N SER A 308 -16.38 0.09 14.69
CA SER A 308 -15.41 0.83 15.50
C SER A 308 -16.00 2.07 16.17
N ALA A 309 -17.00 2.70 15.54
CA ALA A 309 -17.72 3.81 16.14
C ALA A 309 -18.51 3.40 17.43
N ARG A 310 -18.85 2.10 17.58
CA ARG A 310 -19.58 1.59 18.74
C ARG A 310 -18.69 1.01 19.83
N ILE A 311 -17.66 0.26 19.46
CA ILE A 311 -16.84 -0.51 20.41
C ILE A 311 -15.38 -0.03 20.49
N GLY A 312 -15.00 0.93 19.66
CA GLY A 312 -13.64 1.50 19.57
C GLY A 312 -12.70 0.75 18.64
N ASN A 313 -11.76 1.47 18.06
CA ASN A 313 -10.84 0.98 17.02
C ASN A 313 -10.01 -0.22 17.46
N VAL A 314 -9.39 -0.16 18.66
CA VAL A 314 -8.48 -1.23 19.12
C VAL A 314 -9.21 -2.56 19.26
N ARG A 315 -10.47 -2.56 19.74
CA ARG A 315 -11.28 -3.79 19.86
C ARG A 315 -11.61 -4.38 18.49
N VAL A 316 -11.96 -3.52 17.51
CA VAL A 316 -12.24 -3.99 16.16
C VAL A 316 -10.96 -4.50 15.49
N LEU A 317 -9.82 -3.84 15.66
CA LEU A 317 -8.54 -4.36 15.17
C LEU A 317 -8.22 -5.73 15.77
N MET A 318 -8.46 -5.93 17.09
CA MET A 318 -8.29 -7.25 17.71
C MET A 318 -9.21 -8.30 17.08
N LEU A 319 -10.49 -7.98 16.89
CA LEU A 319 -11.45 -8.88 16.23
C LEU A 319 -10.98 -9.27 14.82
N VAL A 320 -10.56 -8.28 14.04
CA VAL A 320 -10.07 -8.49 12.67
C VAL A 320 -8.80 -9.34 12.66
N VAL A 321 -7.87 -9.12 13.61
CA VAL A 321 -6.65 -9.93 13.74
C VAL A 321 -6.99 -11.39 14.11
N VAL A 322 -8.00 -11.62 14.95
CA VAL A 322 -8.50 -13.00 15.25
C VAL A 322 -9.03 -13.66 13.98
N ILE A 323 -9.78 -12.92 13.14
CA ILE A 323 -10.26 -13.47 11.87
C ILE A 323 -9.07 -13.79 10.95
N TRP A 324 -8.02 -12.94 10.89
CA TRP A 324 -6.79 -13.22 10.13
C TRP A 324 -6.08 -14.50 10.60
N ILE A 325 -6.02 -14.76 11.92
CA ILE A 325 -5.50 -16.03 12.47
C ILE A 325 -6.33 -17.20 11.95
N SER A 326 -7.66 -17.09 11.97
CA SER A 326 -8.56 -18.13 11.46
C SER A 326 -8.37 -18.35 9.96
N ILE A 327 -8.12 -17.29 9.17
CA ILE A 327 -7.81 -17.38 7.74
C ILE A 327 -6.51 -18.18 7.53
N CYS A 328 -5.44 -17.91 8.28
CA CYS A 328 -4.18 -18.65 8.17
C CYS A 328 -4.36 -20.14 8.48
N ILE A 329 -5.12 -20.47 9.54
CA ILE A 329 -5.41 -21.85 9.91
C ILE A 329 -6.26 -22.52 8.83
N SER A 330 -7.31 -21.86 8.33
CA SER A 330 -8.17 -22.39 7.28
C SER A 330 -7.42 -22.60 5.96
N ALA A 331 -6.48 -21.72 5.62
CA ALA A 331 -5.64 -21.87 4.42
C ALA A 331 -4.79 -23.16 4.45
N TYR A 332 -4.38 -23.60 5.63
CA TYR A 332 -3.65 -24.86 5.77
C TYR A 332 -4.47 -26.06 5.35
N PHE A 333 -5.79 -26.09 5.69
CA PHE A 333 -6.71 -27.20 5.39
C PHE A 333 -7.44 -27.06 4.05
N LEU A 334 -7.13 -26.06 3.26
CA LEU A 334 -7.83 -25.73 2.03
C LEU A 334 -7.61 -26.80 0.96
N THR A 335 -8.69 -27.33 0.36
CA THR A 335 -8.66 -28.41 -0.63
C THR A 335 -9.50 -28.13 -1.88
N THR A 336 -10.47 -27.21 -1.84
CA THR A 336 -11.38 -26.94 -2.95
C THR A 336 -11.38 -25.49 -3.40
N GLU A 337 -11.70 -25.23 -4.67
CA GLU A 337 -11.83 -23.88 -5.22
C GLU A 337 -12.89 -23.04 -4.49
N ILE A 338 -14.03 -23.65 -4.11
CA ILE A 338 -15.10 -22.95 -3.41
C ILE A 338 -14.61 -22.46 -2.05
N GLN A 339 -13.89 -23.29 -1.29
CA GLN A 339 -13.28 -22.88 -0.03
C GLN A 339 -12.31 -21.71 -0.23
N PHE A 340 -11.54 -21.71 -1.33
CA PHE A 340 -10.62 -20.61 -1.67
C PHE A 340 -11.37 -19.31 -1.92
N TYR A 341 -12.49 -19.32 -2.68
CA TYR A 341 -13.28 -18.12 -2.93
C TYR A 341 -13.94 -17.58 -1.66
N ILE A 342 -14.43 -18.46 -0.78
CA ILE A 342 -14.98 -18.07 0.52
C ILE A 342 -13.89 -17.42 1.37
N LEU A 343 -12.71 -18.04 1.40
CA LEU A 343 -11.57 -17.49 2.14
C LEU A 343 -11.11 -16.14 1.56
N ALA A 344 -11.07 -16.02 0.24
CA ALA A 344 -10.76 -14.77 -0.45
C ALA A 344 -11.76 -13.65 -0.14
N ALA A 345 -13.07 -13.97 -0.11
CA ALA A 345 -14.09 -13.02 0.30
C ALA A 345 -13.90 -12.57 1.76
N LEU A 346 -13.57 -13.50 2.66
CA LEU A 346 -13.27 -13.18 4.05
C LEU A 346 -11.99 -12.31 4.17
N VAL A 347 -10.95 -12.63 3.40
CA VAL A 347 -9.74 -11.78 3.27
C VAL A 347 -10.13 -10.38 2.83
N GLY A 348 -10.94 -10.22 1.78
CA GLY A 348 -11.42 -8.91 1.33
C GLY A 348 -12.09 -8.13 2.46
N LEU A 349 -13.05 -8.75 3.16
CA LEU A 349 -13.79 -8.13 4.25
C LEU A 349 -12.85 -7.57 5.35
N VAL A 350 -11.91 -8.37 5.80
CA VAL A 350 -11.01 -7.97 6.88
C VAL A 350 -9.87 -7.06 6.41
N MET A 351 -9.45 -7.17 5.14
CA MET A 351 -8.43 -6.33 4.53
C MET A 351 -8.86 -4.86 4.49
N GLY A 352 -10.05 -4.58 3.96
CA GLY A 352 -10.57 -3.21 3.92
C GLY A 352 -10.71 -2.61 5.31
N GLY A 353 -11.15 -3.42 6.28
CA GLY A 353 -11.27 -3.02 7.68
C GLY A 353 -9.93 -2.72 8.34
N ILE A 354 -8.97 -3.64 8.27
CA ILE A 354 -7.69 -3.49 8.97
C ILE A 354 -6.87 -2.33 8.41
N GLN A 355 -6.84 -2.14 7.10
CA GLN A 355 -6.12 -1.04 6.47
C GLN A 355 -6.72 0.33 6.85
N SER A 356 -8.05 0.47 6.74
CA SER A 356 -8.72 1.73 7.05
C SER A 356 -8.64 2.09 8.53
N LEU A 357 -8.83 1.11 9.43
CA LEU A 357 -8.77 1.33 10.86
C LEU A 357 -7.35 1.51 11.40
N SER A 358 -6.34 0.84 10.84
CA SER A 358 -4.94 1.07 11.22
C SER A 358 -4.53 2.51 10.93
N ARG A 359 -4.85 3.01 9.71
CA ARG A 359 -4.59 4.40 9.33
C ARG A 359 -5.32 5.40 10.22
N SER A 360 -6.61 5.20 10.47
CA SER A 360 -7.39 6.11 11.30
C SER A 360 -7.01 6.02 12.77
N THR A 361 -6.70 4.83 13.30
CA THR A 361 -6.22 4.66 14.67
C THR A 361 -4.94 5.42 14.89
N PHE A 362 -3.94 5.23 14.02
CA PHE A 362 -2.70 5.99 14.09
C PHE A 362 -2.95 7.50 14.01
N SER A 363 -3.81 7.93 13.08
CA SER A 363 -4.19 9.34 12.93
C SER A 363 -4.77 9.94 14.20
N LYS A 364 -5.64 9.21 14.90
CA LYS A 364 -6.25 9.63 16.19
C LYS A 364 -5.27 9.73 17.33
N LEU A 365 -4.15 8.99 17.29
CA LEU A 365 -3.11 9.04 18.30
C LEU A 365 -2.18 10.25 18.15
N ILE A 366 -2.20 10.92 17.01
CA ILE A 366 -1.46 12.17 16.81
C ILE A 366 -2.20 13.28 17.56
N PRO A 367 -1.52 14.01 18.48
CA PRO A 367 -2.15 15.07 19.25
C PRO A 367 -2.79 16.15 18.35
N GLU A 368 -3.93 16.68 18.79
CA GLU A 368 -4.62 17.75 18.05
C GLU A 368 -3.77 19.02 18.01
N GLY A 369 -3.86 19.75 16.91
CA GLY A 369 -3.11 21.00 16.70
C GLY A 369 -1.69 20.81 16.18
N ILE A 370 -1.17 19.58 16.12
CA ILE A 370 0.14 19.28 15.53
C ILE A 370 0.04 19.43 14.00
N GLN A 371 0.99 20.18 13.43
CA GLN A 371 1.11 20.36 11.97
C GLN A 371 2.11 19.40 11.32
N ASP A 372 3.01 18.79 12.13
CA ASP A 372 4.06 17.86 11.69
C ASP A 372 3.53 16.45 11.37
N THR A 373 2.30 16.37 10.91
CA THR A 373 1.59 15.11 10.68
C THR A 373 2.29 14.20 9.66
N THR A 374 3.03 14.79 8.71
CA THR A 374 3.76 14.00 7.71
C THR A 374 4.94 13.25 8.34
N ALA A 375 5.66 13.89 9.23
CA ALA A 375 6.77 13.26 9.96
C ALA A 375 6.27 12.10 10.84
N PHE A 376 5.12 12.26 11.52
CA PHE A 376 4.49 11.15 12.26
C PHE A 376 4.12 9.98 11.33
N PHE A 377 3.44 10.27 10.21
CA PHE A 377 3.05 9.24 9.26
C PHE A 377 4.24 8.56 8.58
N SER A 378 5.42 9.20 8.49
CA SER A 378 6.62 8.54 7.99
C SER A 378 7.06 7.36 8.86
N PHE A 379 6.91 7.46 10.18
CA PHE A 379 7.20 6.33 11.09
C PHE A 379 6.19 5.19 10.92
N TYR A 380 4.91 5.51 10.73
CA TYR A 380 3.88 4.53 10.40
C TYR A 380 4.21 3.80 9.09
N ASP A 381 4.54 4.54 8.04
CA ASP A 381 4.84 3.99 6.73
C ASP A 381 6.13 3.15 6.72
N VAL A 382 7.20 3.63 7.38
CA VAL A 382 8.45 2.85 7.56
C VAL A 382 8.17 1.54 8.31
N THR A 383 7.35 1.58 9.36
CA THR A 383 6.95 0.38 10.12
C THR A 383 6.24 -0.63 9.20
N GLU A 384 5.34 -0.17 8.33
CA GLU A 384 4.67 -1.03 7.36
C GLU A 384 5.64 -1.64 6.34
N LYS A 385 6.55 -0.84 5.79
CA LYS A 385 7.53 -1.33 4.79
C LYS A 385 8.49 -2.35 5.39
N LEU A 386 8.96 -2.13 6.61
CA LEU A 386 9.77 -3.12 7.34
C LEU A 386 8.97 -4.41 7.63
N ALA A 387 7.69 -4.29 7.96
CA ALA A 387 6.81 -5.45 8.14
C ALA A 387 6.68 -6.28 6.85
N ILE A 388 6.55 -5.64 5.69
CA ILE A 388 6.53 -6.33 4.39
C ILE A 388 7.82 -7.12 4.18
N VAL A 389 8.97 -6.51 4.41
CA VAL A 389 10.29 -7.16 4.21
C VAL A 389 10.42 -8.39 5.12
N VAL A 390 10.13 -8.23 6.41
CA VAL A 390 10.21 -9.34 7.39
C VAL A 390 9.23 -10.45 7.03
N GLY A 391 8.03 -10.08 6.60
CA GLY A 391 6.99 -11.05 6.27
C GLY A 391 7.32 -11.89 5.04
N LEU A 392 7.74 -11.25 3.96
CA LEU A 392 8.14 -11.95 2.73
C LEU A 392 9.35 -12.85 2.95
N PHE A 393 10.35 -12.34 3.70
CA PHE A 393 11.54 -13.14 4.03
C PHE A 393 11.18 -14.37 4.89
N SER A 394 10.38 -14.20 5.94
CA SER A 394 9.94 -15.30 6.81
C SER A 394 9.10 -16.32 6.04
N PHE A 395 8.19 -15.86 5.19
CA PHE A 395 7.35 -16.71 4.36
C PHE A 395 8.20 -17.56 3.39
N ALA A 396 9.12 -16.92 2.67
CA ALA A 396 10.01 -17.59 1.72
C ALA A 396 10.96 -18.58 2.41
N LEU A 397 11.50 -18.22 3.57
CA LEU A 397 12.39 -19.10 4.35
C LEU A 397 11.66 -20.38 4.78
N ILE A 398 10.44 -20.26 5.30
CA ILE A 398 9.64 -21.41 5.73
C ILE A 398 9.24 -22.28 4.53
N GLU A 399 8.87 -21.65 3.40
CA GLU A 399 8.58 -22.39 2.17
C GLU A 399 9.81 -23.18 1.69
N GLN A 400 10.98 -22.56 1.71
CA GLN A 400 12.23 -23.22 1.32
C GLN A 400 12.59 -24.41 2.25
N MET A 401 12.36 -24.27 3.56
CA MET A 401 12.68 -25.33 4.54
C MET A 401 11.67 -26.48 4.50
N THR A 402 10.40 -26.19 4.24
CA THR A 402 9.31 -27.17 4.32
C THR A 402 8.86 -27.71 2.96
N HIS A 403 9.28 -27.05 1.87
CA HIS A 403 8.81 -27.31 0.50
C HIS A 403 7.27 -27.28 0.37
N ASN A 404 6.58 -26.55 1.26
CA ASN A 404 5.12 -26.51 1.28
C ASN A 404 4.62 -25.11 1.70
N ILE A 405 4.00 -24.42 0.76
CA ILE A 405 3.46 -23.06 0.95
C ILE A 405 2.38 -22.98 2.06
N ARG A 406 1.71 -24.09 2.39
CA ARG A 406 0.70 -24.14 3.46
C ARG A 406 1.30 -23.87 4.83
N TYR A 407 2.50 -24.39 5.11
CA TYR A 407 3.23 -24.12 6.36
C TYR A 407 3.67 -22.67 6.43
N SER A 408 4.06 -22.06 5.31
CA SER A 408 4.40 -20.63 5.26
C SER A 408 3.18 -19.76 5.58
N ALA A 409 2.01 -20.07 5.01
CA ALA A 409 0.78 -19.36 5.33
C ALA A 409 0.37 -19.53 6.81
N LEU A 410 0.48 -20.76 7.35
CA LEU A 410 0.17 -21.05 8.75
C LEU A 410 1.12 -20.30 9.71
N SER A 411 2.40 -20.20 9.37
CA SER A 411 3.40 -19.54 10.22
C SER A 411 3.12 -18.05 10.45
N LEU A 412 2.45 -17.39 9.49
CA LEU A 412 2.04 -16.00 9.64
C LEU A 412 1.06 -15.79 10.80
N SER A 413 0.33 -16.84 11.22
CA SER A 413 -0.53 -16.79 12.40
C SER A 413 0.23 -16.40 13.68
N LEU A 414 1.53 -16.76 13.80
CA LEU A 414 2.37 -16.38 14.93
C LEU A 414 2.51 -14.87 15.05
N PHE A 415 2.76 -14.18 13.93
CA PHE A 415 2.86 -12.72 13.92
C PHE A 415 1.53 -12.05 14.27
N PHE A 416 0.40 -12.61 13.81
CA PHE A 416 -0.93 -12.14 14.21
C PHE A 416 -1.19 -12.34 15.70
N VAL A 417 -0.78 -13.47 16.28
CA VAL A 417 -0.91 -13.71 17.73
C VAL A 417 -0.10 -12.69 18.53
N ILE A 418 1.15 -12.42 18.14
CA ILE A 418 1.97 -11.40 18.80
C ILE A 418 1.31 -10.03 18.67
N GLY A 419 0.84 -9.66 17.47
CA GLY A 419 0.13 -8.42 17.23
C GLY A 419 -1.14 -8.28 18.08
N LEU A 420 -1.92 -9.36 18.23
CA LEU A 420 -3.11 -9.42 19.08
C LEU A 420 -2.77 -9.19 20.57
N LEU A 421 -1.73 -9.83 21.07
CA LEU A 421 -1.29 -9.65 22.46
C LEU A 421 -0.83 -8.21 22.73
N LEU A 422 -0.16 -7.58 21.76
CA LEU A 422 0.26 -6.18 21.87
C LEU A 422 -0.93 -5.22 21.81
N LEU A 423 -1.92 -5.47 20.95
CA LEU A 423 -3.18 -4.71 20.94
C LEU A 423 -3.96 -4.86 22.25
N ALA A 424 -3.97 -6.05 22.84
CA ALA A 424 -4.61 -6.28 24.13
C ALA A 424 -3.93 -5.47 25.27
N ARG A 425 -2.60 -5.34 25.24
CA ARG A 425 -1.85 -4.47 26.18
C ARG A 425 -2.19 -2.99 25.98
N LEU A 426 -2.35 -2.54 24.74
CA LEU A 426 -2.78 -1.18 24.43
C LEU A 426 -4.20 -0.91 24.99
N LEU A 427 -5.12 -1.86 24.81
CA LEU A 427 -6.50 -1.72 25.29
C LEU A 427 -6.60 -1.63 26.82
N ARG A 428 -5.76 -2.36 27.57
CA ARG A 428 -5.72 -2.30 29.05
C ARG A 428 -5.23 -0.95 29.55
N HIS A 429 -4.26 -0.35 28.88
CA HIS A 429 -3.73 0.96 29.27
C HIS A 429 -4.75 2.09 29.08
N ASN A 430 -5.59 2.03 28.04
CA ASN A 430 -6.62 3.05 27.80
C ASN A 430 -7.80 2.95 28.79
N LYS A 431 -7.83 1.94 29.65
CA LYS A 431 -8.85 1.76 30.69
C LYS A 431 -8.38 2.17 32.10
N SER A 432 -7.07 2.29 32.32
CA SER A 432 -6.45 2.79 33.54
C SER A 432 -6.19 4.29 33.42
#